data_3f254ea24fad8365aca1ede2ccf4c356
#
_entry.id   3f254ea24fad8365aca1ede2ccf4c356
#
_cell.length_a   1.000
_cell.length_b   1.000
_cell.length_c   1.000
_cell.angle_alpha   90.00
_cell.angle_beta   90.00
_cell.angle_gamma   90.00
#
_symmetry.space_group_name_H-M   'P 1'
#
loop_
_entity.id
_entity.type
_entity.pdbx_description
1 polymer ?
#
loop_
_entity_poly.entity_id
_entity_poly.type
_entity_poly.pdbx_seq_one_letter_code
_entity_poly.pdbx_strand_id
1 'polypeptide(L)'
;MEGFQINYTDLSDLFWEYKRKIENLIENIDNCIERINMFTENAVFTGKTGDAVKSYLGEAHITILSGIKVTAQKLLDNMAAYKDGYRAIDSSTNFKLDEEAIQEFRKKLASNYEDTDEYTGKIRSALSEVSDISDVGMPDSNGVFDIHEQMDSDLIKLVSNVNSYERENVVRLENSVELLLENLQSCLSKIGLSQGAIESYETGSFITGKDAGTLNTGIKIFGDLHEKNKEAYDEIYETEQKIKDEAEKRKTQGIWRTVGGAVLIATGAACIVLTGGAATPVVADVAVAVGSGTAVFGAADAIEGTQDIYYGSTGDIDSTAVNGIKDDLFQGNEDAYYLTENAFAFAASAMIPIGQASTAGNLTFKSTATIVAKEGISMGAGAGAQKITTDVTGNDTAGMVAGMVASGV
;
A
#
# COMPACT_ATOMS: atom_id res chain seq x y z
N MET A 1 4.35 31.14 3.18
CA MET A 1 3.57 29.95 2.79
C MET A 1 3.37 29.14 4.06
N GLU A 2 2.18 28.67 4.32
CA GLU A 2 1.99 27.61 5.32
C GLU A 2 2.86 26.43 4.90
N GLY A 3 3.44 25.70 5.85
CA GLY A 3 4.29 24.55 5.56
C GLY A 3 3.55 23.46 4.78
N PHE A 4 4.27 22.57 4.11
CA PHE A 4 3.66 21.47 3.39
C PHE A 4 3.37 20.28 4.33
N GLN A 5 2.29 19.55 4.02
CA GLN A 5 2.01 18.22 4.52
C GLN A 5 1.71 17.29 3.35
N ILE A 6 2.49 16.22 3.21
CA ILE A 6 2.34 15.24 2.13
C ILE A 6 2.17 13.86 2.76
N ASN A 7 1.11 13.18 2.35
CA ASN A 7 0.87 11.78 2.65
C ASN A 7 0.74 11.02 1.33
N TYR A 8 1.73 10.22 0.99
CA TYR A 8 1.76 9.51 -0.30
C TYR A 8 0.64 8.49 -0.44
N THR A 9 0.22 7.87 0.66
CA THR A 9 -0.93 6.95 0.65
C THR A 9 -2.23 7.67 0.28
N ASP A 10 -2.50 8.84 0.88
CA ASP A 10 -3.70 9.63 0.55
C ASP A 10 -3.64 10.11 -0.90
N LEU A 11 -2.46 10.49 -1.40
CA LEU A 11 -2.26 10.85 -2.80
C LEU A 11 -2.50 9.66 -3.73
N SER A 12 -2.08 8.45 -3.33
CA SER A 12 -2.32 7.22 -4.07
C SER A 12 -3.82 6.88 -4.14
N ASP A 13 -4.53 6.96 -3.02
CA ASP A 13 -5.96 6.69 -2.96
C ASP A 13 -6.75 7.69 -3.83
N LEU A 14 -6.40 8.97 -3.76
CA LEU A 14 -6.96 10.02 -4.59
C LEU A 14 -6.73 9.74 -6.08
N PHE A 15 -5.50 9.36 -6.45
CA PHE A 15 -5.15 9.01 -7.83
C PHE A 15 -6.01 7.86 -8.37
N TRP A 16 -6.16 6.77 -7.61
CA TRP A 16 -6.97 5.62 -8.04
C TRP A 16 -8.46 5.95 -8.13
N GLU A 17 -8.97 6.78 -7.23
CA GLU A 17 -10.36 7.25 -7.30
C GLU A 17 -10.60 8.08 -8.57
N TYR A 18 -9.73 9.04 -8.87
CA TYR A 18 -9.84 9.88 -10.05
C TYR A 18 -9.62 9.08 -11.33
N LYS A 19 -8.63 8.19 -11.39
CA LYS A 19 -8.38 7.32 -12.53
C LYS A 19 -9.65 6.57 -12.92
N ARG A 20 -10.27 5.90 -11.97
CA ARG A 20 -11.52 5.16 -12.21
C ARG A 20 -12.65 6.05 -12.72
N LYS A 21 -12.83 7.26 -12.13
CA LYS A 21 -13.88 8.19 -12.54
C LYS A 21 -13.63 8.74 -13.96
N ILE A 22 -12.39 9.06 -14.27
CA ILE A 22 -12.00 9.61 -15.57
C ILE A 22 -12.12 8.53 -16.65
N GLU A 23 -11.66 7.32 -16.42
CA GLU A 23 -11.80 6.20 -17.36
C GLU A 23 -13.28 5.92 -17.69
N ASN A 24 -14.14 5.87 -16.69
CA ASN A 24 -15.58 5.74 -16.87
C ASN A 24 -16.19 6.92 -17.67
N LEU A 25 -15.71 8.14 -17.42
CA LEU A 25 -16.15 9.31 -18.17
C LEU A 25 -15.74 9.21 -19.64
N ILE A 26 -14.49 8.83 -19.91
CA ILE A 26 -13.95 8.65 -21.27
C ILE A 26 -14.74 7.57 -22.02
N GLU A 27 -15.00 6.42 -21.40
CA GLU A 27 -15.81 5.35 -21.98
C GLU A 27 -17.23 5.82 -22.35
N ASN A 28 -17.88 6.57 -21.46
CA ASN A 28 -19.20 7.12 -21.72
C ASN A 28 -19.18 8.13 -22.88
N ILE A 29 -18.13 8.96 -22.97
CA ILE A 29 -17.95 9.90 -24.07
C ILE A 29 -17.75 9.16 -25.39
N ASP A 30 -16.91 8.13 -25.42
CA ASP A 30 -16.66 7.32 -26.62
C ASP A 30 -17.96 6.65 -27.11
N ASN A 31 -18.75 6.09 -26.20
CA ASN A 31 -20.08 5.55 -26.50
C ASN A 31 -21.04 6.62 -27.08
N CYS A 32 -20.99 7.85 -26.55
CA CYS A 32 -21.78 8.95 -27.09
C CYS A 32 -21.33 9.35 -28.51
N ILE A 33 -20.04 9.47 -28.75
CA ILE A 33 -19.45 9.78 -30.04
C ILE A 33 -19.82 8.70 -31.07
N GLU A 34 -19.70 7.43 -30.71
CA GLU A 34 -20.08 6.31 -31.58
C GLU A 34 -21.56 6.39 -32.01
N ARG A 35 -22.46 6.64 -31.04
CA ARG A 35 -23.90 6.78 -31.32
C ARG A 35 -24.20 7.98 -32.24
N ILE A 36 -23.50 9.09 -32.07
CA ILE A 36 -23.63 10.25 -32.94
C ILE A 36 -23.14 9.88 -34.34
N ASN A 37 -22.02 9.22 -34.49
CA ASN A 37 -21.51 8.76 -35.79
C ASN A 37 -22.50 7.82 -36.49
N MET A 38 -23.02 6.82 -35.78
CA MET A 38 -24.07 5.92 -36.32
C MET A 38 -25.31 6.66 -36.76
N PHE A 39 -25.73 7.70 -36.03
CA PHE A 39 -26.87 8.54 -36.42
C PHE A 39 -26.55 9.40 -37.66
N THR A 40 -25.38 10.03 -37.70
CA THR A 40 -24.99 10.91 -38.83
C THR A 40 -24.78 10.12 -40.13
N GLU A 41 -24.38 8.86 -40.05
CA GLU A 41 -24.22 7.96 -41.19
C GLU A 41 -25.55 7.34 -41.66
N ASN A 42 -26.63 7.47 -40.88
CA ASN A 42 -27.93 6.87 -41.21
C ASN A 42 -28.53 7.52 -42.47
N ALA A 43 -28.67 6.73 -43.52
CA ALA A 43 -29.17 7.18 -44.82
C ALA A 43 -30.69 7.47 -44.85
N VAL A 44 -31.44 7.05 -43.85
CA VAL A 44 -32.91 7.22 -43.80
C VAL A 44 -33.29 8.64 -43.39
N PHE A 45 -32.51 9.27 -42.54
CA PHE A 45 -32.74 10.65 -42.08
C PHE A 45 -32.06 11.64 -43.05
N THR A 46 -32.78 12.09 -44.06
CA THR A 46 -32.29 12.94 -45.17
C THR A 46 -33.12 14.20 -45.35
N GLY A 47 -32.64 15.10 -46.19
CA GLY A 47 -33.25 16.38 -46.50
C GLY A 47 -32.62 17.52 -45.71
N LYS A 48 -32.94 18.77 -46.08
CA LYS A 48 -32.28 19.97 -45.57
C LYS A 48 -32.18 20.03 -44.04
N THR A 49 -33.27 19.72 -43.35
CA THR A 49 -33.27 19.65 -41.85
C THR A 49 -32.47 18.45 -41.35
N GLY A 50 -32.61 17.29 -42.00
CA GLY A 50 -31.83 16.09 -41.61
C GLY A 50 -30.32 16.31 -41.73
N ASP A 51 -29.91 16.92 -42.84
CA ASP A 51 -28.50 17.23 -43.09
C ASP A 51 -27.97 18.29 -42.11
N ALA A 52 -28.77 19.32 -41.79
CA ALA A 52 -28.42 20.32 -40.78
C ALA A 52 -28.23 19.71 -39.39
N VAL A 53 -29.12 18.81 -38.95
CA VAL A 53 -29.01 18.12 -37.65
C VAL A 53 -27.78 17.22 -37.62
N LYS A 54 -27.52 16.46 -38.68
CA LYS A 54 -26.31 15.61 -38.77
C LYS A 54 -25.03 16.42 -38.68
N SER A 55 -24.96 17.53 -39.47
CA SER A 55 -23.79 18.42 -39.44
C SER A 55 -23.61 19.04 -38.06
N TYR A 56 -24.66 19.51 -37.41
CA TYR A 56 -24.60 20.06 -36.06
C TYR A 56 -24.09 19.05 -35.03
N LEU A 57 -24.63 17.83 -35.03
CA LEU A 57 -24.17 16.78 -34.11
C LEU A 57 -22.73 16.38 -34.40
N GLY A 58 -22.38 16.15 -35.65
CA GLY A 58 -21.02 15.75 -36.06
C GLY A 58 -19.97 16.82 -35.80
N GLU A 59 -20.29 18.09 -36.04
CA GLU A 59 -19.33 19.18 -35.88
C GLU A 59 -19.28 19.72 -34.45
N ALA A 60 -20.43 20.06 -33.85
CA ALA A 60 -20.44 20.71 -32.55
C ALA A 60 -20.34 19.74 -31.39
N HIS A 61 -21.17 18.70 -31.37
CA HIS A 61 -21.20 17.78 -30.25
C HIS A 61 -19.94 16.89 -30.20
N ILE A 62 -19.49 16.34 -31.34
CA ILE A 62 -18.29 15.52 -31.38
C ILE A 62 -17.06 16.33 -30.98
N THR A 63 -16.94 17.58 -31.47
CA THR A 63 -15.81 18.43 -31.09
C THR A 63 -15.79 18.69 -29.57
N ILE A 64 -16.94 19.01 -28.98
CA ILE A 64 -17.01 19.26 -27.53
C ILE A 64 -16.75 17.98 -26.71
N LEU A 65 -17.37 16.86 -27.09
CA LEU A 65 -17.13 15.58 -26.42
C LEU A 65 -15.65 15.17 -26.51
N SER A 66 -15.05 15.33 -27.69
CA SER A 66 -13.60 15.10 -27.87
C SER A 66 -12.77 16.06 -27.02
N GLY A 67 -13.16 17.31 -26.87
CA GLY A 67 -12.53 18.29 -26.02
C GLY A 67 -12.59 17.88 -24.54
N ILE A 68 -13.76 17.43 -24.06
CA ILE A 68 -13.93 16.94 -22.68
C ILE A 68 -13.06 15.70 -22.46
N LYS A 69 -13.08 14.74 -23.40
CA LYS A 69 -12.26 13.53 -23.34
C LYS A 69 -10.78 13.86 -23.20
N VAL A 70 -10.24 14.71 -24.06
CA VAL A 70 -8.82 15.07 -24.05
C VAL A 70 -8.46 15.85 -22.79
N THR A 71 -9.35 16.72 -22.30
CA THR A 71 -9.15 17.44 -21.05
C THR A 71 -9.09 16.48 -19.84
N ALA A 72 -10.02 15.52 -19.80
CA ALA A 72 -10.05 14.49 -18.76
C ALA A 72 -8.79 13.60 -18.80
N GLN A 73 -8.38 13.18 -20.01
CA GLN A 73 -7.13 12.42 -20.19
C GLN A 73 -5.90 13.22 -19.74
N LYS A 74 -5.82 14.50 -20.12
CA LYS A 74 -4.72 15.37 -19.73
C LYS A 74 -4.64 15.56 -18.21
N LEU A 75 -5.80 15.66 -17.54
CA LEU A 75 -5.84 15.73 -16.09
C LEU A 75 -5.28 14.44 -15.46
N LEU A 76 -5.67 13.28 -15.98
CA LEU A 76 -5.18 11.99 -15.50
C LEU A 76 -3.66 11.84 -15.73
N ASP A 77 -3.17 12.20 -16.91
CA ASP A 77 -1.74 12.19 -17.24
C ASP A 77 -0.93 13.09 -16.29
N ASN A 78 -1.45 14.28 -16.00
CA ASN A 78 -0.84 15.22 -15.08
C ASN A 78 -0.81 14.67 -13.65
N MET A 79 -1.89 14.06 -13.20
CA MET A 79 -1.94 13.44 -11.86
C MET A 79 -0.97 12.26 -11.73
N ALA A 80 -0.88 11.44 -12.78
CA ALA A 80 0.07 10.33 -12.83
C ALA A 80 1.51 10.84 -12.71
N ALA A 81 1.89 11.80 -13.55
CA ALA A 81 3.23 12.40 -13.53
C ALA A 81 3.53 13.14 -12.23
N TYR A 82 2.54 13.84 -11.66
CA TYR A 82 2.68 14.53 -10.37
C TYR A 82 2.93 13.53 -9.22
N LYS A 83 2.16 12.46 -9.17
CA LYS A 83 2.33 11.43 -8.15
C LYS A 83 3.68 10.71 -8.28
N ASP A 84 4.03 10.28 -9.49
CA ASP A 84 5.27 9.56 -9.76
C ASP A 84 6.51 10.41 -9.45
N GLY A 85 6.47 11.71 -9.70
CA GLY A 85 7.58 12.62 -9.42
C GLY A 85 7.97 12.72 -7.94
N TYR A 86 7.05 12.44 -7.01
CA TYR A 86 7.40 12.33 -5.58
C TYR A 86 8.34 11.18 -5.28
N ARG A 87 8.32 10.11 -6.06
CA ARG A 87 9.23 8.96 -5.91
C ARG A 87 10.70 9.31 -6.17
N ALA A 88 10.94 10.40 -6.88
CA ALA A 88 12.29 10.94 -7.04
C ALA A 88 12.78 11.71 -5.79
N ILE A 89 11.86 12.13 -4.91
CA ILE A 89 12.18 12.81 -3.65
C ILE A 89 12.35 11.78 -2.53
N ASP A 90 11.40 10.84 -2.43
CA ASP A 90 11.42 9.73 -1.49
C ASP A 90 10.86 8.48 -2.20
N SER A 91 11.66 7.42 -2.27
CA SER A 91 11.31 6.19 -2.98
C SER A 91 10.38 5.27 -2.19
N SER A 92 10.16 5.53 -0.89
CA SER A 92 9.27 4.71 -0.07
C SER A 92 7.80 4.87 -0.51
N THR A 93 7.05 3.78 -0.43
CA THR A 93 5.69 3.71 -0.96
C THR A 93 4.63 4.31 -0.03
N ASN A 94 5.02 4.68 1.19
CA ASN A 94 4.12 5.19 2.23
C ASN A 94 4.65 6.44 2.95
N PHE A 95 5.59 7.16 2.35
CA PHE A 95 6.20 8.29 3.03
C PHE A 95 5.18 9.36 3.44
N LYS A 96 5.49 10.01 4.56
CA LYS A 96 4.76 11.16 5.08
C LYS A 96 5.76 12.26 5.39
N LEU A 97 5.57 13.41 4.79
CA LEU A 97 6.42 14.57 4.96
C LEU A 97 5.59 15.71 5.54
N ASP A 98 6.05 16.23 6.69
CA ASP A 98 5.46 17.37 7.36
C ASP A 98 6.58 18.36 7.66
N GLU A 99 6.52 19.55 7.06
CA GLU A 99 7.56 20.54 7.19
C GLU A 99 7.74 21.01 8.63
N GLU A 100 6.65 21.16 9.39
CA GLU A 100 6.71 21.57 10.78
C GLU A 100 7.42 20.51 11.64
N ALA A 101 7.07 19.23 11.44
CA ALA A 101 7.71 18.13 12.13
C ALA A 101 9.21 18.02 11.78
N ILE A 102 9.58 18.24 10.51
CA ILE A 102 10.99 18.28 10.07
C ILE A 102 11.73 19.42 10.78
N GLN A 103 11.15 20.62 10.84
CA GLN A 103 11.78 21.78 11.51
C GLN A 103 11.92 21.55 13.02
N GLU A 104 10.94 20.91 13.65
CA GLU A 104 11.01 20.53 15.06
C GLU A 104 12.11 19.49 15.34
N PHE A 105 12.21 18.49 14.46
CA PHE A 105 13.27 17.51 14.53
C PHE A 105 14.67 18.13 14.37
N ARG A 106 14.84 19.06 13.43
CA ARG A 106 16.08 19.81 13.25
C ARG A 106 16.48 20.60 14.49
N LYS A 107 15.52 21.22 15.20
CA LYS A 107 15.79 21.91 16.47
C LYS A 107 16.29 20.94 17.54
N LYS A 108 15.68 19.75 17.64
CA LYS A 108 16.14 18.71 18.56
C LYS A 108 17.52 18.19 18.20
N LEU A 109 17.78 18.01 16.90
CA LEU A 109 19.09 17.61 16.39
C LEU A 109 20.19 18.62 16.78
N ALA A 110 19.93 19.93 16.61
CA ALA A 110 20.83 20.98 17.01
C ALA A 110 21.11 20.99 18.54
N SER A 111 20.05 20.81 19.35
CA SER A 111 20.23 20.70 20.82
C SER A 111 21.08 19.49 21.21
N ASN A 112 20.86 18.33 20.57
CA ASN A 112 21.65 17.13 20.82
C ASN A 112 23.12 17.32 20.40
N TYR A 113 23.39 18.09 19.34
CA TYR A 113 24.74 18.44 18.92
C TYR A 113 25.45 19.26 20.01
N GLU A 114 24.79 20.32 20.54
CA GLU A 114 25.31 21.17 21.62
C GLU A 114 25.57 20.36 22.88
N ASP A 115 24.64 19.49 23.30
CA ASP A 115 24.81 18.62 24.47
C ASP A 115 26.00 17.66 24.28
N THR A 116 26.15 17.09 23.08
CA THR A 116 27.26 16.18 22.76
C THR A 116 28.62 16.91 22.84
N ASP A 117 28.68 18.12 22.33
CA ASP A 117 29.90 18.95 22.40
C ASP A 117 30.27 19.29 23.87
N GLU A 118 29.27 19.69 24.68
CA GLU A 118 29.44 19.97 26.10
C GLU A 118 29.96 18.75 26.86
N TYR A 119 29.35 17.56 26.66
CA TYR A 119 29.79 16.33 27.31
C TYR A 119 31.19 15.89 26.86
N THR A 120 31.47 16.04 25.56
CA THR A 120 32.81 15.77 25.02
C THR A 120 33.86 16.68 25.64
N GLY A 121 33.52 17.96 25.84
CA GLY A 121 34.36 18.92 26.54
C GLY A 121 34.61 18.55 28.00
N LYS A 122 33.58 18.13 28.73
CA LYS A 122 33.69 17.66 30.12
C LYS A 122 34.57 16.39 30.24
N ILE A 123 34.39 15.43 29.31
CA ILE A 123 35.24 14.22 29.27
C ILE A 123 36.69 14.59 29.01
N ARG A 124 36.95 15.49 28.05
CA ARG A 124 38.31 15.96 27.74
C ARG A 124 38.96 16.61 28.94
N SER A 125 38.22 17.44 29.68
CA SER A 125 38.74 18.11 30.90
C SER A 125 39.07 17.08 31.98
N ALA A 126 38.16 16.11 32.24
CA ALA A 126 38.38 15.07 33.23
C ALA A 126 39.58 14.16 32.88
N LEU A 127 39.74 13.81 31.60
CA LEU A 127 40.90 13.03 31.14
C LEU A 127 42.22 13.82 31.28
N SER A 128 42.18 15.11 31.07
CA SER A 128 43.34 16.00 31.26
C SER A 128 43.79 16.02 32.72
N GLU A 129 42.85 15.97 33.69
CA GLU A 129 43.17 15.98 35.15
C GLU A 129 43.81 14.67 35.60
N VAL A 130 43.62 13.56 34.90
CA VAL A 130 44.17 12.23 35.25
C VAL A 130 45.24 11.75 34.27
N SER A 131 45.72 12.61 33.41
CA SER A 131 46.69 12.28 32.33
C SER A 131 48.04 11.80 32.83
N ASP A 132 48.39 12.15 34.08
CA ASP A 132 49.61 11.71 34.75
C ASP A 132 49.49 10.33 35.44
N ILE A 133 48.27 9.83 35.58
CA ILE A 133 47.93 8.57 36.25
C ILE A 133 47.47 7.50 35.26
N SER A 134 46.87 7.89 34.16
CA SER A 134 46.23 6.96 33.21
C SER A 134 46.39 7.46 31.78
N ASP A 135 46.82 6.56 30.87
CA ASP A 135 46.93 6.80 29.43
C ASP A 135 45.61 6.40 28.70
N VAL A 136 44.50 6.90 29.20
CA VAL A 136 43.19 6.69 28.54
C VAL A 136 43.00 7.71 27.45
N GLY A 137 42.94 7.23 26.22
CA GLY A 137 42.65 8.09 25.05
C GLY A 137 41.24 8.66 25.03
N MET A 138 41.06 9.84 24.43
CA MET A 138 39.74 10.42 24.14
C MET A 138 38.93 9.48 23.25
N PRO A 139 37.65 9.22 23.54
CA PRO A 139 36.75 8.60 22.58
C PRO A 139 36.70 9.45 21.30
N ASP A 140 36.73 8.82 20.15
CA ASP A 140 36.54 9.51 18.88
C ASP A 140 35.04 9.86 18.72
N SER A 141 34.74 11.14 18.89
CA SER A 141 33.38 11.69 18.72
C SER A 141 33.17 12.37 17.35
N ASN A 142 34.20 12.43 16.50
CA ASN A 142 34.10 13.14 15.23
C ASN A 142 33.01 12.52 14.33
N GLY A 143 32.91 11.18 14.26
CA GLY A 143 31.88 10.50 13.49
C GLY A 143 30.45 10.85 13.93
N VAL A 144 30.23 11.19 15.22
CA VAL A 144 28.91 11.62 15.71
C VAL A 144 28.57 13.01 15.18
N PHE A 145 29.53 13.95 15.21
CA PHE A 145 29.34 15.30 14.70
C PHE A 145 29.12 15.31 13.20
N ASP A 146 29.91 14.53 12.45
CA ASP A 146 29.75 14.38 11.00
C ASP A 146 28.36 13.87 10.63
N ILE A 147 27.83 12.89 11.36
CA ILE A 147 26.48 12.35 11.17
C ILE A 147 25.41 13.43 11.44
N HIS A 148 25.56 14.21 12.52
CA HIS A 148 24.63 15.30 12.81
C HIS A 148 24.58 16.34 11.70
N GLU A 149 25.74 16.79 11.22
CA GLU A 149 25.82 17.75 10.11
C GLU A 149 25.23 17.19 8.82
N GLN A 150 25.50 15.92 8.53
CA GLN A 150 24.93 15.24 7.36
C GLN A 150 23.41 15.17 7.45
N MET A 151 22.86 14.76 8.59
CA MET A 151 21.40 14.66 8.81
C MET A 151 20.74 16.04 8.66
N ASP A 152 21.28 17.10 9.26
CA ASP A 152 20.70 18.44 9.12
C ASP A 152 20.74 18.92 7.67
N SER A 153 21.87 18.69 6.96
CA SER A 153 21.99 19.01 5.54
C SER A 153 20.98 18.28 4.68
N ASP A 154 20.74 17.00 4.94
CA ASP A 154 19.81 16.18 4.17
C ASP A 154 18.35 16.58 4.43
N LEU A 155 17.99 16.94 5.66
CA LEU A 155 16.68 17.51 5.99
C LEU A 155 16.43 18.85 5.30
N ILE A 156 17.45 19.73 5.23
CA ILE A 156 17.36 21.00 4.48
C ILE A 156 17.11 20.73 3.00
N LYS A 157 17.86 19.79 2.39
CA LYS A 157 17.70 19.40 0.99
C LYS A 157 16.31 18.83 0.74
N LEU A 158 15.81 17.96 1.63
CA LEU A 158 14.48 17.37 1.52
C LEU A 158 13.40 18.45 1.45
N VAL A 159 13.37 19.38 2.39
CA VAL A 159 12.42 20.51 2.40
C VAL A 159 12.56 21.35 1.13
N SER A 160 13.79 21.64 0.70
CA SER A 160 14.04 22.42 -0.53
C SER A 160 13.53 21.69 -1.78
N ASN A 161 13.74 20.37 -1.87
CA ASN A 161 13.31 19.56 -3.00
C ASN A 161 11.78 19.52 -3.10
N VAL A 162 11.08 19.30 -1.99
CA VAL A 162 9.62 19.31 -1.94
C VAL A 162 9.07 20.67 -2.35
N ASN A 163 9.57 21.75 -1.76
CA ASN A 163 9.10 23.10 -2.09
C ASN A 163 9.37 23.49 -3.55
N SER A 164 10.48 23.03 -4.13
CA SER A 164 10.79 23.27 -5.55
C SER A 164 9.86 22.44 -6.44
N TYR A 165 9.64 21.17 -6.10
CA TYR A 165 8.75 20.28 -6.82
C TYR A 165 7.32 20.82 -6.85
N GLU A 166 6.77 21.20 -5.70
CA GLU A 166 5.43 21.77 -5.59
C GLU A 166 5.29 23.03 -6.43
N ARG A 167 6.19 23.97 -6.27
CA ARG A 167 6.15 25.24 -7.02
C ARG A 167 6.17 25.04 -8.53
N GLU A 168 6.96 24.08 -9.03
CA GLU A 168 7.09 23.84 -10.46
C GLU A 168 5.89 23.08 -11.02
N ASN A 169 5.33 22.14 -10.26
CA ASN A 169 4.27 21.27 -10.74
C ASN A 169 2.86 21.83 -10.55
N VAL A 170 2.58 22.58 -9.49
CA VAL A 170 1.27 23.24 -9.31
C VAL A 170 1.00 24.21 -10.48
N VAL A 171 1.97 25.07 -10.81
CA VAL A 171 1.83 25.99 -11.96
C VAL A 171 1.65 25.24 -13.28
N ARG A 172 2.29 24.09 -13.45
CA ARG A 172 2.22 23.26 -14.64
C ARG A 172 0.86 22.56 -14.78
N LEU A 173 0.30 22.08 -13.66
CA LEU A 173 -1.01 21.44 -13.60
C LEU A 173 -2.12 22.43 -13.96
N GLU A 174 -2.13 23.61 -13.35
CA GLU A 174 -3.11 24.66 -13.60
C GLU A 174 -3.10 25.09 -15.06
N ASN A 175 -1.99 25.56 -15.59
CA ASN A 175 -1.91 26.14 -16.93
C ASN A 175 -2.22 25.14 -18.05
N SER A 176 -1.94 23.85 -17.90
CA SER A 176 -2.11 22.88 -18.97
C SER A 176 -3.56 22.48 -19.21
N VAL A 177 -4.40 22.53 -18.20
CA VAL A 177 -5.83 22.16 -18.28
C VAL A 177 -6.73 23.39 -18.43
N GLU A 178 -6.35 24.51 -17.84
CA GLU A 178 -7.10 25.75 -17.83
C GLU A 178 -7.43 26.23 -19.25
N LEU A 179 -6.43 26.24 -20.15
CA LEU A 179 -6.63 26.64 -21.54
C LEU A 179 -7.66 25.78 -22.27
N LEU A 180 -7.66 24.47 -22.04
CA LEU A 180 -8.67 23.56 -22.62
C LEU A 180 -10.05 23.82 -22.03
N LEU A 181 -10.14 24.02 -20.71
CA LEU A 181 -11.41 24.31 -20.02
C LEU A 181 -12.03 25.63 -20.48
N GLU A 182 -11.24 26.71 -20.62
CA GLU A 182 -11.72 28.00 -21.13
C GLU A 182 -12.27 27.88 -22.54
N ASN A 183 -11.57 27.18 -23.44
CA ASN A 183 -12.05 26.95 -24.82
C ASN A 183 -13.29 26.07 -24.84
N LEU A 184 -13.38 25.03 -24.01
CA LEU A 184 -14.57 24.20 -23.84
C LEU A 184 -15.76 25.02 -23.35
N GLN A 185 -15.59 25.84 -22.33
CA GLN A 185 -16.64 26.72 -21.81
C GLN A 185 -17.13 27.70 -22.82
N SER A 186 -16.24 28.31 -23.63
CA SER A 186 -16.57 29.19 -24.70
C SER A 186 -17.39 28.46 -25.80
N CYS A 187 -16.98 27.25 -26.17
CA CYS A 187 -17.71 26.42 -27.13
C CYS A 187 -19.09 25.99 -26.59
N LEU A 188 -19.17 25.56 -25.34
CA LEU A 188 -20.43 25.18 -24.69
C LEU A 188 -21.44 26.33 -24.62
N SER A 189 -20.97 27.54 -24.37
CA SER A 189 -21.86 28.73 -24.36
C SER A 189 -22.53 29.02 -25.70
N LYS A 190 -21.96 28.52 -26.81
CA LYS A 190 -22.48 28.70 -28.18
C LYS A 190 -23.42 27.58 -28.61
N ILE A 191 -23.45 26.47 -27.94
CA ILE A 191 -24.33 25.31 -28.25
C ILE A 191 -25.75 25.50 -27.72
N GLY A 192 -26.02 26.35 -26.78
CA GLY A 192 -27.35 26.61 -26.22
C GLY A 192 -28.35 27.20 -27.19
N LEU A 193 -28.37 26.68 -28.43
CA LEU A 193 -29.21 27.16 -29.51
C LEU A 193 -30.65 26.69 -29.33
N SER A 194 -31.57 27.60 -29.66
CA SER A 194 -33.00 27.28 -29.79
C SER A 194 -33.22 26.23 -30.88
N GLN A 195 -34.30 25.46 -30.79
CA GLN A 195 -34.63 24.40 -31.74
C GLN A 195 -34.61 24.89 -33.22
N GLY A 196 -35.05 26.10 -33.49
CA GLY A 196 -35.02 26.70 -34.83
C GLY A 196 -33.62 26.99 -35.38
N ALA A 197 -32.61 27.15 -34.53
CA ALA A 197 -31.24 27.35 -34.94
C ALA A 197 -30.57 26.04 -35.39
N ILE A 198 -30.99 24.88 -34.86
CA ILE A 198 -30.48 23.57 -35.29
C ILE A 198 -31.01 23.23 -36.69
N GLU A 199 -32.29 23.52 -36.97
CA GLU A 199 -32.90 23.26 -38.26
C GLU A 199 -32.29 24.09 -39.41
N SER A 200 -31.69 25.23 -39.08
CA SER A 200 -31.02 26.13 -40.01
C SER A 200 -29.48 26.08 -39.93
N TYR A 201 -28.94 25.07 -39.26
CA TYR A 201 -27.49 24.97 -39.12
C TYR A 201 -26.80 24.78 -40.48
N GLU A 202 -25.80 25.61 -40.73
CA GLU A 202 -24.97 25.51 -41.93
C GLU A 202 -23.69 24.70 -41.61
N THR A 203 -23.44 23.68 -42.43
CA THR A 203 -22.24 22.84 -42.35
C THR A 203 -20.99 23.71 -42.34
N GLY A 204 -20.10 23.47 -41.42
CA GLY A 204 -18.85 24.21 -41.23
C GLY A 204 -18.96 25.44 -40.32
N SER A 205 -20.18 25.92 -40.01
CA SER A 205 -20.33 27.17 -39.23
C SER A 205 -19.76 27.10 -37.80
N PHE A 206 -19.80 25.96 -37.17
CA PHE A 206 -19.20 25.75 -35.83
C PHE A 206 -17.68 25.63 -35.92
N ILE A 207 -17.18 24.73 -36.75
CA ILE A 207 -15.75 24.40 -36.81
C ILE A 207 -14.88 25.52 -37.36
N THR A 208 -15.44 26.41 -38.18
CA THR A 208 -14.74 27.61 -38.66
C THR A 208 -14.71 28.74 -37.63
N GLY A 209 -15.45 28.62 -36.53
CA GLY A 209 -15.41 29.57 -35.42
C GLY A 209 -14.07 29.56 -34.73
N LYS A 210 -13.59 30.74 -34.28
CA LYS A 210 -12.28 30.88 -33.62
C LYS A 210 -12.11 29.94 -32.44
N ASP A 211 -13.12 29.84 -31.58
CA ASP A 211 -13.00 29.04 -30.33
C ASP A 211 -13.01 27.54 -30.62
N ALA A 212 -13.84 27.07 -31.56
CA ALA A 212 -13.84 25.70 -32.04
C ALA A 212 -12.51 25.32 -32.73
N GLY A 213 -11.96 26.26 -33.52
CA GLY A 213 -10.63 26.07 -34.12
C GLY A 213 -9.51 25.97 -33.10
N THR A 214 -9.57 26.79 -32.03
CA THR A 214 -8.61 26.72 -30.92
C THR A 214 -8.77 25.42 -30.12
N LEU A 215 -10.03 25.03 -29.83
CA LEU A 215 -10.33 23.76 -29.15
C LEU A 215 -9.82 22.55 -29.97
N ASN A 216 -10.10 22.49 -31.27
CA ASN A 216 -9.62 21.42 -32.17
C ASN A 216 -8.08 21.36 -32.21
N THR A 217 -7.42 22.52 -32.18
CA THR A 217 -5.95 22.58 -32.09
C THR A 217 -5.46 22.01 -30.77
N GLY A 218 -6.10 22.38 -29.66
CA GLY A 218 -5.82 21.84 -28.34
C GLY A 218 -6.02 20.31 -28.25
N ILE A 219 -7.17 19.82 -28.77
CA ILE A 219 -7.47 18.38 -28.85
C ILE A 219 -6.36 17.65 -29.59
N LYS A 220 -5.90 18.16 -30.71
CA LYS A 220 -4.82 17.54 -31.49
C LYS A 220 -3.50 17.55 -30.71
N ILE A 221 -3.06 18.70 -30.21
CA ILE A 221 -1.78 18.85 -29.50
C ILE A 221 -1.73 17.94 -28.28
N PHE A 222 -2.76 17.95 -27.44
CA PHE A 222 -2.75 17.14 -26.21
C PHE A 222 -2.99 15.66 -26.47
N GLY A 223 -3.78 15.31 -27.52
CA GLY A 223 -3.90 13.94 -28.00
C GLY A 223 -2.56 13.39 -28.50
N ASP A 224 -1.86 14.15 -29.36
CA ASP A 224 -0.54 13.76 -29.87
C ASP A 224 0.50 13.64 -28.71
N LEU A 225 0.43 14.51 -27.71
CA LEU A 225 1.29 14.45 -26.53
C LEU A 225 1.00 13.21 -25.68
N HIS A 226 -0.27 12.87 -25.47
CA HIS A 226 -0.65 11.65 -24.77
C HIS A 226 -0.10 10.41 -25.46
N GLU A 227 -0.40 10.27 -26.77
CA GLU A 227 0.09 9.12 -27.56
C GLU A 227 1.61 9.02 -27.56
N LYS A 228 2.33 10.15 -27.66
CA LYS A 228 3.79 10.17 -27.62
C LYS A 228 4.36 9.69 -26.28
N ASN A 229 3.67 9.98 -25.18
CA ASN A 229 4.13 9.64 -23.83
C ASN A 229 3.38 8.44 -23.22
N LYS A 230 2.54 7.78 -24.03
CA LYS A 230 1.66 6.70 -23.58
C LYS A 230 2.43 5.59 -22.86
N GLU A 231 3.54 5.15 -23.43
CA GLU A 231 4.38 4.11 -22.85
C GLU A 231 4.87 4.49 -21.42
N ALA A 232 5.26 5.76 -21.22
CA ALA A 232 5.67 6.24 -19.90
C ALA A 232 4.50 6.29 -18.91
N TYR A 233 3.31 6.71 -19.35
CA TYR A 233 2.11 6.67 -18.50
C TYR A 233 1.68 5.25 -18.17
N ASP A 234 1.72 4.33 -19.14
CA ASP A 234 1.41 2.92 -18.93
C ASP A 234 2.38 2.28 -17.91
N GLU A 235 3.67 2.62 -17.97
CA GLU A 235 4.69 2.17 -17.00
C GLU A 235 4.39 2.70 -15.58
N ILE A 236 3.98 3.97 -15.46
CA ILE A 236 3.54 4.53 -14.16
C ILE A 236 2.32 3.76 -13.63
N TYR A 237 1.30 3.54 -14.48
CA TYR A 237 0.09 2.81 -14.07
C TYR A 237 0.38 1.37 -13.66
N GLU A 238 1.22 0.67 -14.40
CA GLU A 238 1.62 -0.71 -14.06
C GLU A 238 2.40 -0.76 -12.75
N THR A 239 3.29 0.19 -12.52
CA THR A 239 4.08 0.28 -11.29
C THR A 239 3.17 0.52 -10.08
N GLU A 240 2.24 1.48 -10.20
CA GLU A 240 1.27 1.77 -9.15
C GLU A 240 0.34 0.59 -8.87
N GLN A 241 -0.07 -0.15 -9.91
CA GLN A 241 -0.89 -1.34 -9.75
C GLN A 241 -0.13 -2.44 -9.00
N LYS A 242 1.14 -2.66 -9.34
CA LYS A 242 2.00 -3.65 -8.63
C LYS A 242 2.15 -3.30 -7.15
N ILE A 243 2.40 -2.04 -6.82
CA ILE A 243 2.49 -1.58 -5.43
C ILE A 243 1.19 -1.87 -4.67
N LYS A 244 0.05 -1.54 -5.28
CA LYS A 244 -1.26 -1.81 -4.69
C LYS A 244 -1.52 -3.30 -4.47
N ASP A 245 -1.24 -4.12 -5.48
CA ASP A 245 -1.44 -5.57 -5.41
C ASP A 245 -0.54 -6.20 -4.34
N GLU A 246 0.70 -5.76 -4.22
CA GLU A 246 1.63 -6.22 -3.18
C GLU A 246 1.19 -5.77 -1.79
N ALA A 247 0.71 -4.55 -1.63
CA ALA A 247 0.15 -4.05 -0.37
C ALA A 247 -1.09 -4.84 0.06
N GLU A 248 -2.02 -5.14 -0.87
CA GLU A 248 -3.20 -5.95 -0.59
C GLU A 248 -2.83 -7.41 -0.25
N LYS A 249 -1.86 -7.98 -0.96
CA LYS A 249 -1.33 -9.31 -0.66
C LYS A 249 -0.72 -9.35 0.73
N ARG A 250 0.11 -8.39 1.07
CA ARG A 250 0.72 -8.25 2.39
C ARG A 250 -0.30 -8.13 3.51
N LYS A 251 -1.29 -7.26 3.34
CA LYS A 251 -2.42 -7.13 4.28
C LYS A 251 -3.15 -8.44 4.48
N THR A 252 -3.42 -9.17 3.41
CA THR A 252 -4.11 -10.46 3.46
C THR A 252 -3.28 -11.52 4.18
N GLN A 253 -1.98 -11.58 3.93
CA GLN A 253 -1.05 -12.45 4.65
C GLN A 253 -1.01 -12.13 6.15
N GLY A 254 -0.97 -10.84 6.49
CA GLY A 254 -1.02 -10.37 7.88
C GLY A 254 -2.30 -10.81 8.60
N ILE A 255 -3.46 -10.74 7.95
CA ILE A 255 -4.73 -11.22 8.51
C ILE A 255 -4.63 -12.71 8.84
N TRP A 256 -4.12 -13.53 7.92
CA TRP A 256 -3.98 -14.97 8.14
C TRP A 256 -2.98 -15.31 9.25
N ARG A 257 -1.85 -14.59 9.32
CA ARG A 257 -0.88 -14.75 10.42
C ARG A 257 -1.49 -14.39 11.78
N THR A 258 -2.23 -13.27 11.84
CA THR A 258 -2.90 -12.85 13.07
C THR A 258 -3.93 -13.90 13.53
N VAL A 259 -4.72 -14.45 12.61
CA VAL A 259 -5.70 -15.52 12.91
C VAL A 259 -4.98 -16.79 13.34
N GLY A 260 -3.93 -17.20 12.64
CA GLY A 260 -3.11 -18.36 13.01
C GLY A 260 -2.52 -18.23 14.41
N GLY A 261 -1.91 -17.08 14.69
CA GLY A 261 -1.35 -16.76 16.01
C GLY A 261 -2.41 -16.80 17.13
N ALA A 262 -3.60 -16.27 16.87
CA ALA A 262 -4.71 -16.32 17.84
C ALA A 262 -5.18 -17.78 18.11
N VAL A 263 -5.21 -18.63 17.08
CA VAL A 263 -5.53 -20.06 17.24
C VAL A 263 -4.48 -20.75 18.10
N LEU A 264 -3.20 -20.49 17.88
CA LEU A 264 -2.10 -21.05 18.68
C LEU A 264 -2.15 -20.59 20.13
N ILE A 265 -2.43 -19.32 20.40
CA ILE A 265 -2.63 -18.80 21.77
C ILE A 265 -3.79 -19.56 22.46
N ALA A 266 -4.92 -19.71 21.77
CA ALA A 266 -6.07 -20.41 22.30
C ALA A 266 -5.76 -21.90 22.60
N THR A 267 -5.06 -22.57 21.70
CA THR A 267 -4.62 -23.96 21.85
C THR A 267 -3.67 -24.12 23.03
N GLY A 268 -2.67 -23.24 23.15
CA GLY A 268 -1.75 -23.23 24.30
C GLY A 268 -2.46 -23.02 25.63
N ALA A 269 -3.37 -22.05 25.68
CA ALA A 269 -4.18 -21.79 26.86
C ALA A 269 -5.09 -22.98 27.21
N ALA A 270 -5.75 -23.59 26.23
CA ALA A 270 -6.58 -24.78 26.41
C ALA A 270 -5.76 -25.95 26.94
N CYS A 271 -4.56 -26.19 26.44
CA CYS A 271 -3.63 -27.17 26.91
C CYS A 271 -3.34 -26.99 28.42
N ILE A 272 -3.02 -25.77 28.84
CA ILE A 272 -2.75 -25.48 30.26
C ILE A 272 -3.98 -25.67 31.14
N VAL A 273 -5.11 -25.12 30.74
CA VAL A 273 -6.35 -25.12 31.54
C VAL A 273 -6.96 -26.53 31.65
N LEU A 274 -7.07 -27.25 30.54
CA LEU A 274 -7.74 -28.55 30.49
C LEU A 274 -6.85 -29.69 31.06
N THR A 275 -5.55 -29.47 31.09
CA THR A 275 -4.59 -30.51 31.57
C THR A 275 -4.04 -30.20 32.95
N GLY A 276 -3.87 -28.92 33.33
CA GLY A 276 -3.17 -28.50 34.55
C GLY A 276 -3.98 -28.67 35.84
N GLY A 277 -5.32 -28.76 35.75
CA GLY A 277 -6.19 -28.72 36.95
C GLY A 277 -6.47 -30.04 37.63
N ALA A 278 -6.21 -31.20 36.99
CA ALA A 278 -6.60 -32.51 37.51
C ALA A 278 -5.67 -33.67 37.09
N ALA A 279 -4.60 -33.38 36.36
CA ALA A 279 -3.63 -34.38 35.91
C ALA A 279 -2.57 -34.70 37.01
N THR A 280 -1.82 -35.79 36.80
CA THR A 280 -0.65 -36.03 37.64
C THR A 280 0.36 -34.87 37.54
N PRO A 281 1.17 -34.57 38.57
CA PRO A 281 2.09 -33.42 38.50
C PRO A 281 2.97 -33.40 37.25
N VAL A 282 3.47 -34.56 36.81
CA VAL A 282 4.32 -34.67 35.62
C VAL A 282 3.56 -34.27 34.34
N VAL A 283 2.29 -34.70 34.20
CA VAL A 283 1.46 -34.35 33.05
C VAL A 283 1.10 -32.85 33.06
N ALA A 284 0.85 -32.31 34.25
CA ALA A 284 0.59 -30.87 34.43
C ALA A 284 1.81 -30.01 34.07
N ASP A 285 3.00 -30.39 34.55
CA ASP A 285 4.23 -29.64 34.20
C ASP A 285 4.56 -29.65 32.72
N VAL A 286 4.40 -30.79 32.05
CA VAL A 286 4.59 -30.90 30.60
C VAL A 286 3.53 -30.07 29.86
N ALA A 287 2.26 -30.09 30.28
CA ALA A 287 1.20 -29.29 29.68
C ALA A 287 1.44 -27.78 29.80
N VAL A 288 1.95 -27.33 30.95
CA VAL A 288 2.31 -25.91 31.12
C VAL A 288 3.48 -25.53 30.21
N ALA A 289 4.53 -26.35 30.15
CA ALA A 289 5.68 -26.07 29.28
C ALA A 289 5.27 -26.00 27.76
N VAL A 290 4.53 -26.99 27.32
CA VAL A 290 4.08 -27.08 25.91
C VAL A 290 3.06 -26.00 25.59
N GLY A 291 2.06 -25.80 26.44
CA GLY A 291 1.04 -24.77 26.25
C GLY A 291 1.60 -23.35 26.25
N SER A 292 2.57 -23.07 27.16
CA SER A 292 3.24 -21.77 27.16
C SER A 292 4.08 -21.56 25.92
N GLY A 293 4.81 -22.57 25.45
CA GLY A 293 5.58 -22.50 24.21
C GLY A 293 4.66 -22.22 23.01
N THR A 294 3.56 -22.97 22.86
CA THR A 294 2.56 -22.74 21.79
C THR A 294 2.00 -21.32 21.83
N ALA A 295 1.65 -20.80 22.99
CA ALA A 295 1.12 -19.46 23.15
C ALA A 295 2.16 -18.37 22.80
N VAL A 296 3.45 -18.60 23.10
CA VAL A 296 4.54 -17.67 22.76
C VAL A 296 4.76 -17.58 21.27
N PHE A 297 4.77 -18.70 20.54
CA PHE A 297 4.84 -18.70 19.08
C PHE A 297 3.63 -18.00 18.47
N GLY A 298 2.42 -18.33 18.94
CA GLY A 298 1.19 -17.68 18.48
C GLY A 298 1.17 -16.16 18.71
N ALA A 299 1.73 -15.68 19.84
CA ALA A 299 1.83 -14.26 20.10
C ALA A 299 2.82 -13.58 19.15
N ALA A 300 3.95 -14.23 18.84
CA ALA A 300 4.94 -13.70 17.91
C ALA A 300 4.35 -13.57 16.48
N ASP A 301 3.61 -14.59 16.02
CA ASP A 301 2.93 -14.55 14.72
C ASP A 301 1.82 -13.52 14.67
N ALA A 302 1.04 -13.37 15.75
CA ALA A 302 -0.01 -12.36 15.80
C ALA A 302 0.57 -10.93 15.74
N ILE A 303 1.72 -10.68 16.38
CA ILE A 303 2.43 -9.40 16.33
C ILE A 303 2.94 -9.14 14.90
N GLU A 304 3.62 -10.08 14.28
CA GLU A 304 4.10 -9.99 12.90
C GLU A 304 2.92 -9.74 11.94
N GLY A 305 1.85 -10.53 12.06
CA GLY A 305 0.66 -10.38 11.23
C GLY A 305 -0.02 -9.03 11.39
N THR A 306 -0.09 -8.49 12.61
CA THR A 306 -0.65 -7.16 12.87
C THR A 306 0.18 -6.05 12.21
N GLN A 307 1.51 -6.17 12.22
CA GLN A 307 2.39 -5.25 11.51
C GLN A 307 2.18 -5.32 10.00
N ASP A 308 2.07 -6.54 9.43
CA ASP A 308 1.79 -6.71 8.00
C ASP A 308 0.42 -6.16 7.58
N ILE A 309 -0.61 -6.28 8.44
CA ILE A 309 -1.92 -5.63 8.22
C ILE A 309 -1.75 -4.11 8.17
N TYR A 310 -1.01 -3.55 9.12
CA TYR A 310 -0.76 -2.11 9.18
C TYR A 310 -0.01 -1.64 7.94
N TYR A 311 1.12 -2.24 7.62
CA TYR A 311 1.93 -1.89 6.46
C TYR A 311 1.15 -2.04 5.15
N GLY A 312 0.49 -3.18 4.93
CA GLY A 312 -0.34 -3.38 3.75
C GLY A 312 -1.52 -2.39 3.66
N SER A 313 -2.10 -1.98 4.80
CA SER A 313 -3.19 -0.99 4.84
C SER A 313 -2.73 0.43 4.51
N THR A 314 -1.46 0.73 4.77
CA THR A 314 -0.85 2.03 4.47
C THR A 314 -0.13 2.06 3.13
N GLY A 315 -0.17 0.97 2.35
CA GLY A 315 0.53 0.85 1.07
C GLY A 315 2.05 0.69 1.21
N ASP A 316 2.52 0.37 2.42
CA ASP A 316 3.93 0.16 2.71
C ASP A 316 4.35 -1.25 2.33
N ILE A 317 5.09 -1.37 1.24
CA ILE A 317 5.67 -2.63 0.78
C ILE A 317 7.17 -2.76 1.12
N ASP A 318 7.77 -1.72 1.66
CA ASP A 318 9.21 -1.61 1.90
C ASP A 318 9.61 -2.01 3.34
N SER A 319 8.77 -1.70 4.34
CA SER A 319 9.03 -2.04 5.74
C SER A 319 8.92 -3.54 5.99
N THR A 320 9.71 -4.06 6.91
CA THR A 320 9.68 -5.48 7.30
C THR A 320 8.94 -5.65 8.63
N ALA A 321 7.96 -6.55 8.67
CA ALA A 321 7.34 -6.96 9.92
C ALA A 321 8.33 -7.77 10.77
N VAL A 322 8.36 -7.52 12.06
CA VAL A 322 9.32 -8.13 13.01
C VAL A 322 8.64 -9.22 13.81
N ASN A 323 9.25 -10.39 13.83
CA ASN A 323 8.91 -11.49 14.71
C ASN A 323 10.12 -11.79 15.62
N GLY A 324 10.12 -11.24 16.84
CA GLY A 324 11.27 -11.35 17.73
C GLY A 324 11.72 -12.79 18.06
N ILE A 325 10.80 -13.76 17.99
CA ILE A 325 11.18 -15.17 18.18
C ILE A 325 11.89 -15.71 16.93
N LYS A 326 11.30 -15.49 15.75
CA LYS A 326 11.85 -15.94 14.48
C LYS A 326 13.18 -15.26 14.18
N ASP A 327 13.22 -13.95 14.38
CA ASP A 327 14.36 -13.13 13.97
C ASP A 327 15.54 -13.25 14.93
N ASP A 328 15.30 -13.22 16.26
CA ASP A 328 16.36 -13.24 17.26
C ASP A 328 16.76 -14.67 17.65
N LEU A 329 15.79 -15.54 17.99
CA LEU A 329 16.07 -16.88 18.48
C LEU A 329 16.42 -17.87 17.37
N PHE A 330 15.72 -17.78 16.21
CA PHE A 330 15.95 -18.63 15.06
C PHE A 330 16.83 -17.97 13.99
N GLN A 331 17.31 -16.73 14.24
CA GLN A 331 18.18 -15.98 13.32
C GLN A 331 17.60 -15.86 11.90
N GLY A 332 16.27 -15.69 11.79
CA GLY A 332 15.54 -15.61 10.54
C GLY A 332 15.35 -16.95 9.80
N ASN A 333 15.69 -18.08 10.41
CA ASN A 333 15.46 -19.40 9.82
C ASN A 333 13.98 -19.80 9.95
N GLU A 334 13.20 -19.48 8.92
CA GLU A 334 11.76 -19.75 8.89
C GLU A 334 11.40 -21.23 8.98
N ASP A 335 12.15 -22.09 8.32
CA ASP A 335 11.91 -23.56 8.36
C ASP A 335 12.06 -24.11 9.79
N ALA A 336 13.11 -23.69 10.49
CA ALA A 336 13.34 -24.11 11.89
C ALA A 336 12.29 -23.50 12.83
N TYR A 337 11.88 -22.26 12.59
CA TYR A 337 10.82 -21.59 13.35
C TYR A 337 9.50 -22.33 13.22
N TYR A 338 8.97 -22.52 12.01
CA TYR A 338 7.69 -23.19 11.78
C TYR A 338 7.71 -24.66 12.12
N LEU A 339 8.84 -25.37 11.97
CA LEU A 339 8.97 -26.76 12.42
C LEU A 339 8.81 -26.85 13.95
N THR A 340 9.44 -25.92 14.68
CA THR A 340 9.37 -25.87 16.15
C THR A 340 7.98 -25.48 16.63
N GLU A 341 7.37 -24.46 16.03
CA GLU A 341 5.99 -24.02 16.26
C GLU A 341 5.00 -25.16 16.07
N ASN A 342 5.06 -25.86 14.93
CA ASN A 342 4.22 -27.02 14.64
C ASN A 342 4.43 -28.17 15.63
N ALA A 343 5.67 -28.39 16.11
CA ALA A 343 5.94 -29.37 17.13
C ALA A 343 5.27 -29.01 18.48
N PHE A 344 5.31 -27.73 18.88
CA PHE A 344 4.60 -27.26 20.07
C PHE A 344 3.08 -27.35 19.90
N ALA A 345 2.53 -26.94 18.76
CA ALA A 345 1.09 -27.06 18.43
C ALA A 345 0.62 -28.51 18.50
N PHE A 346 1.37 -29.43 17.89
CA PHE A 346 1.07 -30.86 17.95
C PHE A 346 1.12 -31.41 19.39
N ALA A 347 2.17 -31.06 20.12
CA ALA A 347 2.30 -31.51 21.52
C ALA A 347 1.15 -30.93 22.38
N ALA A 348 0.74 -29.67 22.18
CA ALA A 348 -0.37 -29.06 22.90
C ALA A 348 -1.71 -29.75 22.59
N SER A 349 -2.00 -30.04 21.35
CA SER A 349 -3.22 -30.73 20.93
C SER A 349 -3.28 -32.17 21.47
N ALA A 350 -2.15 -32.89 21.48
CA ALA A 350 -2.07 -34.24 22.07
C ALA A 350 -2.19 -34.24 23.60
N MET A 351 -1.68 -33.19 24.27
CA MET A 351 -1.75 -33.09 25.74
C MET A 351 -3.18 -32.88 26.24
N ILE A 352 -4.08 -32.23 25.51
CA ILE A 352 -5.47 -32.02 25.93
C ILE A 352 -6.19 -33.34 26.21
N PRO A 353 -6.30 -34.29 25.26
CA PRO A 353 -6.93 -35.59 25.55
C PRO A 353 -6.14 -36.48 26.50
N ILE A 354 -4.77 -36.34 26.57
CA ILE A 354 -3.96 -37.07 27.56
C ILE A 354 -4.31 -36.56 28.97
N GLY A 355 -4.44 -35.27 29.18
CA GLY A 355 -4.86 -34.67 30.44
C GLY A 355 -6.25 -35.13 30.87
N GLN A 356 -7.21 -35.14 29.95
CA GLN A 356 -8.55 -35.63 30.20
C GLN A 356 -8.56 -37.12 30.57
N ALA A 357 -7.79 -37.96 29.89
CA ALA A 357 -7.64 -39.36 30.21
C ALA A 357 -6.96 -39.59 31.58
N SER A 358 -5.98 -38.76 31.92
CA SER A 358 -5.31 -38.77 33.24
C SER A 358 -6.29 -38.46 34.36
N THR A 359 -7.09 -37.40 34.19
CA THR A 359 -8.15 -36.99 35.15
C THR A 359 -9.18 -38.05 35.36
N ALA A 360 -9.58 -38.77 34.30
CA ALA A 360 -10.53 -39.86 34.36
C ALA A 360 -9.96 -41.15 34.90
N GLY A 361 -8.68 -41.22 35.29
CA GLY A 361 -8.01 -42.42 35.74
C GLY A 361 -7.77 -43.50 34.67
N ASN A 362 -7.95 -43.12 33.39
CA ASN A 362 -7.87 -44.05 32.25
C ASN A 362 -6.55 -43.95 31.48
N LEU A 363 -5.53 -43.26 32.05
CA LEU A 363 -4.24 -43.08 31.41
C LEU A 363 -3.43 -44.39 31.45
N THR A 364 -3.30 -45.06 30.33
CA THR A 364 -2.47 -46.23 30.12
C THR A 364 -1.55 -46.02 28.92
N PHE A 365 -0.47 -46.76 28.84
CA PHE A 365 0.44 -46.73 27.69
C PHE A 365 -0.34 -46.91 26.36
N LYS A 366 -1.31 -47.81 26.35
CA LYS A 366 -2.13 -48.05 25.17
C LYS A 366 -3.05 -46.87 24.81
N SER A 367 -3.67 -46.24 25.83
CA SER A 367 -4.51 -45.04 25.59
C SER A 367 -3.68 -43.88 25.12
N THR A 368 -2.51 -43.63 25.75
CA THR A 368 -1.59 -42.59 25.33
C THR A 368 -1.09 -42.77 23.89
N ALA A 369 -0.65 -44.01 23.53
CA ALA A 369 -0.21 -44.32 22.19
C ALA A 369 -1.33 -44.15 21.17
N THR A 370 -2.59 -44.47 21.54
CA THR A 370 -3.76 -44.31 20.67
C THR A 370 -4.08 -42.82 20.45
N ILE A 371 -3.97 -41.98 21.50
CA ILE A 371 -4.19 -40.53 21.41
C ILE A 371 -3.15 -39.93 20.48
N VAL A 372 -1.86 -40.18 20.71
CA VAL A 372 -0.76 -39.66 19.87
C VAL A 372 -0.90 -40.13 18.42
N ALA A 373 -1.30 -41.39 18.18
CA ALA A 373 -1.53 -41.87 16.81
C ALA A 373 -2.71 -41.16 16.14
N LYS A 374 -3.81 -40.89 16.85
CA LYS A 374 -4.95 -40.13 16.32
C LYS A 374 -4.58 -38.69 15.99
N GLU A 375 -3.86 -38.05 16.89
CA GLU A 375 -3.36 -36.69 16.64
C GLU A 375 -2.39 -36.67 15.45
N GLY A 376 -1.51 -37.65 15.30
CA GLY A 376 -0.65 -37.81 14.14
C GLY A 376 -1.42 -37.96 12.82
N ILE A 377 -2.54 -38.71 12.83
CA ILE A 377 -3.43 -38.84 11.66
C ILE A 377 -4.15 -37.52 11.38
N SER A 378 -4.64 -36.84 12.43
CA SER A 378 -5.29 -35.56 12.36
C SER A 378 -4.33 -34.49 11.77
N MET A 379 -3.08 -34.46 12.28
CA MET A 379 -2.04 -33.60 11.74
C MET A 379 -1.68 -33.90 10.29
N GLY A 380 -1.68 -35.20 9.89
CA GLY A 380 -1.49 -35.60 8.49
C GLY A 380 -2.61 -35.08 7.58
N ALA A 381 -3.85 -35.10 8.06
CA ALA A 381 -4.98 -34.48 7.35
C ALA A 381 -4.84 -32.95 7.29
N GLY A 382 -4.38 -32.33 8.37
CA GLY A 382 -4.08 -30.93 8.43
C GLY A 382 -2.97 -30.53 7.46
N ALA A 383 -1.87 -31.28 7.41
CA ALA A 383 -0.78 -31.04 6.45
C ALA A 383 -1.25 -31.15 4.98
N GLY A 384 -2.17 -32.09 4.70
CA GLY A 384 -2.80 -32.18 3.40
C GLY A 384 -3.65 -30.96 3.05
N ALA A 385 -4.46 -30.46 3.99
CA ALA A 385 -5.27 -29.28 3.82
C ALA A 385 -4.39 -28.02 3.70
N GLN A 386 -3.34 -27.92 4.50
CA GLN A 386 -2.34 -26.86 4.38
C GLN A 386 -1.76 -26.79 2.98
N LYS A 387 -1.22 -27.92 2.49
CA LYS A 387 -0.60 -27.97 1.17
C LYS A 387 -1.57 -27.60 0.06
N ILE A 388 -2.78 -28.17 0.08
CA ILE A 388 -3.81 -27.83 -0.94
C ILE A 388 -4.15 -26.35 -0.90
N THR A 389 -4.33 -25.77 0.30
CA THR A 389 -4.68 -24.36 0.44
C THR A 389 -3.53 -23.47 -0.01
N THR A 390 -2.28 -23.79 0.36
CA THR A 390 -1.09 -23.07 -0.13
C THR A 390 -0.97 -23.16 -1.65
N ASP A 391 -1.10 -24.34 -2.22
CA ASP A 391 -1.01 -24.56 -3.68
C ASP A 391 -2.10 -23.79 -4.45
N VAL A 392 -3.31 -23.65 -3.89
CA VAL A 392 -4.45 -22.95 -4.51
C VAL A 392 -4.39 -21.44 -4.32
N THR A 393 -3.99 -20.99 -3.13
CA THR A 393 -4.03 -19.56 -2.76
C THR A 393 -2.70 -18.85 -2.95
N GLY A 394 -1.58 -19.59 -3.09
CA GLY A 394 -0.22 -19.06 -3.08
C GLY A 394 0.16 -18.44 -1.72
N ASN A 395 -0.55 -18.78 -0.64
CA ASN A 395 -0.39 -18.20 0.68
C ASN A 395 -0.15 -19.29 1.74
N ASP A 396 1.10 -19.37 2.21
CA ASP A 396 1.53 -20.38 3.19
C ASP A 396 0.80 -20.24 4.52
N THR A 397 0.53 -19.00 4.95
CA THR A 397 -0.18 -18.73 6.22
C THR A 397 -1.66 -19.16 6.13
N ALA A 398 -2.33 -18.89 5.00
CA ALA A 398 -3.68 -19.40 4.77
C ALA A 398 -3.70 -20.94 4.76
N GLY A 399 -2.68 -21.55 4.16
CA GLY A 399 -2.45 -22.99 4.21
C GLY A 399 -2.30 -23.49 5.63
N MET A 400 -1.48 -22.84 6.44
CA MET A 400 -1.25 -23.22 7.83
C MET A 400 -2.54 -23.17 8.66
N VAL A 401 -3.33 -22.09 8.55
CA VAL A 401 -4.63 -21.98 9.24
C VAL A 401 -5.59 -23.08 8.78
N ALA A 402 -5.67 -23.35 7.47
CA ALA A 402 -6.49 -24.46 6.95
C ALA A 402 -6.01 -25.82 7.49
N GLY A 403 -4.71 -26.00 7.62
CA GLY A 403 -4.09 -27.19 8.23
C GLY A 403 -4.49 -27.36 9.69
N MET A 404 -4.42 -26.29 10.49
CA MET A 404 -4.84 -26.30 11.90
C MET A 404 -6.33 -26.62 12.05
N VAL A 405 -7.19 -25.97 11.27
CA VAL A 405 -8.65 -26.24 11.31
C VAL A 405 -8.95 -27.68 10.89
N ALA A 406 -8.29 -28.22 9.87
CA ALA A 406 -8.49 -29.59 9.41
C ALA A 406 -7.93 -30.62 10.39
N SER A 407 -6.91 -30.30 11.16
CA SER A 407 -6.39 -31.15 12.24
C SER A 407 -7.26 -31.13 13.51
N GLY A 408 -8.22 -30.19 13.59
CA GLY A 408 -9.13 -30.07 14.73
C GLY A 408 -8.51 -29.36 15.94
N VAL A 409 -7.48 -28.55 15.71
CA VAL A 409 -6.84 -27.69 16.72
C VAL A 409 -7.56 -26.35 16.77
#